data_f28387cc9bb50cc75f8debb8955c7862
#
_entry.id   f28387cc9bb50cc75f8debb8955c7862
#
_cell.length_a   1.000
_cell.length_b   1.000
_cell.length_c   1.000
_cell.angle_alpha   90.00
_cell.angle_beta   90.00
_cell.angle_gamma   90.00
#
_symmetry.space_group_name_H-M   'P 1'
#
loop_
_entity.id
_entity.type
_entity.pdbx_description
1 polymer ?
#
loop_
_entity_poly.entity_id
_entity_poly.type
_entity_poly.pdbx_seq_one_letter_code
_entity_poly.pdbx_strand_id
1 'polypeptide(L)'
;MSLRFVTAGESHGPGLTAIVEGLPAGLELSQEDIDRDLARRQLGHGRGGRMKIEKDHADVVAGVRHGRTLGSPVAMRVDNRDYRNWEERMNPWPVDADVEEVHLPRPGHADLAGIQKFGHTDVRNVLELSLIHI
;
A
#
# COMPACT_ATOMS: atom_id res chain seq x y z
N MET A 1 2.25 10.82 -24.79
CA MET A 1 2.57 9.85 -23.71
C MET A 1 1.32 9.67 -22.84
N SER A 2 0.95 8.46 -22.54
CA SER A 2 -0.18 8.21 -21.64
C SER A 2 0.30 8.14 -20.19
N LEU A 3 -0.45 8.72 -19.26
CA LEU A 3 -0.23 8.56 -17.84
C LEU A 3 -0.48 7.10 -17.46
N ARG A 4 0.45 6.51 -16.72
CA ARG A 4 0.34 5.14 -16.18
C ARG A 4 0.70 5.16 -14.70
N PHE A 5 0.14 4.21 -13.96
CA PHE A 5 0.57 3.98 -12.59
C PHE A 5 0.59 2.48 -12.27
N VAL A 6 1.48 2.12 -11.37
CA VAL A 6 1.60 0.77 -10.80
C VAL A 6 1.65 0.93 -9.28
N THR A 7 0.94 0.06 -8.59
CA THR A 7 0.98 -0.02 -7.13
C THR A 7 1.44 -1.40 -6.70
N ALA A 8 2.18 -1.44 -5.61
CA ALA A 8 2.57 -2.67 -4.93
C ALA A 8 2.50 -2.44 -3.43
N GLY A 9 2.10 -3.46 -2.70
CA GLY A 9 2.06 -3.39 -1.26
C GLY A 9 1.14 -4.42 -0.65
N GLU A 10 1.22 -4.51 0.66
CA GLU A 10 0.53 -5.49 1.47
C GLU A 10 -0.10 -4.81 2.68
N SER A 11 -1.38 -5.14 3.00
CA SER A 11 -2.11 -4.49 4.10
C SER A 11 -1.47 -4.71 5.47
N HIS A 12 -0.78 -5.83 5.62
CA HIS A 12 -0.07 -6.23 6.83
C HIS A 12 1.45 -6.27 6.60
N GLY A 13 1.90 -5.83 5.43
CA GLY A 13 3.31 -5.67 5.08
C GLY A 13 3.90 -4.33 5.53
N PRO A 14 5.16 -4.03 5.16
CA PRO A 14 5.89 -2.85 5.62
C PRO A 14 5.36 -1.53 5.06
N GLY A 15 4.62 -1.56 3.96
CA GLY A 15 4.09 -0.35 3.35
C GLY A 15 3.55 -0.56 1.94
N LEU A 16 3.09 0.53 1.35
CA LEU A 16 2.58 0.60 -0.01
C LEU A 16 3.53 1.43 -0.86
N THR A 17 3.71 1.03 -2.11
CA THR A 17 4.48 1.78 -3.09
C THR A 17 3.62 2.09 -4.30
N ALA A 18 3.70 3.31 -4.80
CA ALA A 18 3.08 3.72 -6.05
C ALA A 18 4.13 4.32 -6.97
N ILE A 19 4.07 3.96 -8.26
CA ILE A 19 4.93 4.53 -9.30
C ILE A 19 4.02 5.12 -10.37
N VAL A 20 4.25 6.39 -10.71
CA VAL A 20 3.50 7.13 -11.73
C VAL A 20 4.46 7.49 -12.87
N GLU A 21 4.11 7.13 -14.09
CA GLU A 21 4.87 7.40 -15.31
C GLU A 21 4.08 8.31 -16.27
N GLY A 22 4.80 9.00 -17.13
CA GLY A 22 4.20 9.84 -18.15
C GLY A 22 3.91 11.28 -17.73
N LEU A 23 4.39 11.69 -16.55
CA LEU A 23 4.33 13.09 -16.13
C LEU A 23 5.36 13.93 -16.89
N PRO A 24 5.01 15.14 -17.38
CA PRO A 24 5.99 16.04 -17.99
C PRO A 24 7.01 16.52 -16.95
N ALA A 25 8.20 16.89 -17.39
CA ALA A 25 9.17 17.56 -16.54
C ALA A 25 8.69 18.98 -16.19
N GLY A 26 8.97 19.44 -14.98
CA GLY A 26 8.69 20.80 -14.52
C GLY A 26 7.29 21.04 -13.99
N LEU A 27 6.45 20.01 -13.89
CA LEU A 27 5.15 20.11 -13.21
C LEU A 27 5.39 20.41 -11.73
N GLU A 28 4.69 21.43 -11.22
CA GLU A 28 4.73 21.77 -9.80
C GLU A 28 3.97 20.72 -8.97
N LEU A 29 4.58 20.30 -7.90
CA LEU A 29 4.02 19.35 -6.95
C LEU A 29 4.50 19.72 -5.54
N SER A 30 3.57 19.86 -4.62
CA SER A 30 3.85 20.07 -3.19
C SER A 30 3.49 18.84 -2.37
N GLN A 31 4.14 18.66 -1.22
CA GLN A 31 3.76 17.63 -0.27
C GLN A 31 2.34 17.87 0.26
N GLU A 32 1.96 19.14 0.44
CA GLU A 32 0.64 19.55 0.89
C GLU A 32 -0.48 19.10 -0.06
N ASP A 33 -0.23 19.04 -1.37
CA ASP A 33 -1.21 18.55 -2.34
C ASP A 33 -1.48 17.06 -2.15
N ILE A 34 -0.43 16.28 -1.93
CA ILE A 34 -0.52 14.84 -1.67
C ILE A 34 -1.22 14.59 -0.33
N ASP A 35 -0.77 15.26 0.74
CA ASP A 35 -1.30 15.09 2.09
C ASP A 35 -2.77 15.50 2.19
N ARG A 36 -3.19 16.54 1.47
CA ARG A 36 -4.59 16.98 1.38
C ARG A 36 -5.48 15.89 0.78
N ASP A 37 -5.04 15.25 -0.29
CA ASP A 37 -5.82 14.21 -0.94
C ASP A 37 -5.85 12.92 -0.11
N LEU A 38 -4.77 12.56 0.56
CA LEU A 38 -4.74 11.46 1.52
C LEU A 38 -5.66 11.75 2.72
N ALA A 39 -5.63 12.96 3.27
CA ALA A 39 -6.53 13.36 4.35
C ALA A 39 -8.01 13.33 3.94
N ARG A 40 -8.34 13.79 2.72
CA ARG A 40 -9.70 13.70 2.16
C ARG A 40 -10.18 12.26 2.06
N ARG A 41 -9.31 11.35 1.66
CA ARG A 41 -9.60 9.92 1.60
C ARG A 41 -9.96 9.35 2.99
N GLN A 42 -9.33 9.84 4.05
CA GLN A 42 -9.56 9.38 5.43
C GLN A 42 -10.89 9.86 6.05
N LEU A 43 -11.50 10.91 5.50
CA LEU A 43 -12.74 11.50 6.01
C LEU A 43 -14.02 10.73 5.62
N GLY A 44 -13.94 9.62 4.89
CA GLY A 44 -15.08 8.82 4.43
C GLY A 44 -15.91 8.25 5.58
N HIS A 45 -17.25 8.34 5.47
CA HIS A 45 -18.19 7.77 6.44
C HIS A 45 -18.11 6.24 6.47
N GLY A 46 -18.21 5.62 7.67
CA GLY A 46 -18.24 4.15 7.82
C GLY A 46 -16.88 3.48 7.90
N ARG A 47 -15.79 4.21 7.98
CA ARG A 47 -14.44 3.66 8.12
C ARG A 47 -14.13 3.29 9.57
N GLY A 48 -13.53 2.09 9.76
CA GLY A 48 -13.28 1.51 11.09
C GLY A 48 -12.30 2.33 11.95
N GLY A 49 -12.26 2.01 13.25
CA GLY A 49 -11.47 2.73 14.27
C GLY A 49 -9.96 2.83 14.01
N ARG A 50 -9.42 1.95 13.15
CA ARG A 50 -7.99 1.94 12.74
C ARG A 50 -7.56 3.25 12.07
N MET A 51 -8.46 3.88 11.30
CA MET A 51 -8.16 5.13 10.58
C MET A 51 -8.18 6.38 11.47
N LYS A 52 -8.57 6.27 12.73
CA LYS A 52 -8.48 7.39 13.70
C LYS A 52 -7.07 7.61 14.24
N ILE A 53 -6.18 6.64 14.05
CA ILE A 53 -4.84 6.60 14.64
C ILE A 53 -3.76 6.92 13.58
N GLU A 54 -4.02 6.67 12.30
CA GLU A 54 -3.06 6.81 11.22
C GLU A 54 -3.39 8.03 10.36
N LYS A 55 -2.48 8.99 10.33
CA LYS A 55 -2.40 9.96 9.26
C LYS A 55 -1.50 9.33 8.19
N ASP A 56 -2.11 8.90 7.08
CA ASP A 56 -1.35 8.44 5.93
C ASP A 56 -0.48 9.60 5.42
N HIS A 57 0.78 9.32 5.23
CA HIS A 57 1.75 10.22 4.63
C HIS A 57 2.48 9.47 3.54
N ALA A 58 2.56 10.07 2.36
CA ALA A 58 3.28 9.49 1.25
C ALA A 58 4.61 10.23 1.05
N ASP A 59 5.70 9.52 1.27
CA ASP A 59 7.04 10.01 0.97
C ASP A 59 7.30 9.90 -0.53
N VAL A 60 7.66 11.01 -1.17
CA VAL A 60 8.15 11.00 -2.55
C VAL A 60 9.62 10.60 -2.54
N VAL A 61 9.92 9.40 -3.06
CA VAL A 61 11.28 8.83 -3.02
C VAL A 61 12.04 8.99 -4.34
N ALA A 62 11.36 9.31 -5.45
CA ALA A 62 11.99 9.55 -6.74
C ALA A 62 11.10 10.41 -7.65
N GLY A 63 11.71 11.01 -8.69
CA GLY A 63 11.00 11.68 -9.78
C GLY A 63 10.62 13.14 -9.53
N VAL A 64 10.90 13.68 -8.34
CA VAL A 64 10.64 15.08 -7.98
C VAL A 64 11.88 15.70 -7.35
N ARG A 65 12.15 16.97 -7.65
CA ARG A 65 13.20 17.76 -7.01
C ARG A 65 12.77 19.20 -6.84
N HIS A 66 12.92 19.73 -5.62
CA HIS A 66 12.52 21.11 -5.28
C HIS A 66 11.09 21.45 -5.72
N GLY A 67 10.15 20.50 -5.52
CA GLY A 67 8.75 20.71 -5.88
C GLY A 67 8.43 20.66 -7.36
N ARG A 68 9.31 20.09 -8.20
CA ARG A 68 9.08 19.92 -9.64
C ARG A 68 9.40 18.53 -10.11
N THR A 69 8.52 17.98 -10.95
CA THR A 69 8.73 16.69 -11.60
C THR A 69 9.92 16.72 -12.55
N LEU A 70 10.59 15.58 -12.71
CA LEU A 70 11.81 15.46 -13.53
C LEU A 70 11.53 14.91 -14.93
N GLY A 71 10.29 14.46 -15.22
CA GLY A 71 9.97 13.73 -16.44
C GLY A 71 10.29 12.22 -16.36
N SER A 72 10.99 11.79 -15.33
CA SER A 72 11.17 10.38 -14.96
C SER A 72 9.99 9.88 -14.12
N PRO A 73 9.85 8.56 -13.91
CA PRO A 73 8.83 8.04 -13.03
C PRO A 73 8.89 8.66 -11.63
N VAL A 74 7.73 9.00 -11.08
CA VAL A 74 7.58 9.47 -9.70
C VAL A 74 7.23 8.25 -8.85
N ALA A 75 8.05 7.98 -7.83
CA ALA A 75 7.80 6.92 -6.89
C ALA A 75 7.45 7.50 -5.51
N MET A 76 6.41 6.95 -4.91
CA MET A 76 5.90 7.33 -3.60
C MET A 76 5.77 6.09 -2.72
N ARG A 77 5.96 6.25 -1.42
CA ARG A 77 5.82 5.20 -0.43
C ARG A 77 4.99 5.67 0.77
N VAL A 78 4.08 4.82 1.20
CA VAL A 78 3.33 4.98 2.45
C VAL A 78 3.74 3.85 3.39
N ASP A 79 4.33 4.17 4.53
CA ASP A 79 4.74 3.18 5.52
C ASP A 79 3.55 2.69 6.34
N ASN A 80 3.53 1.39 6.61
CA ASN A 80 2.54 0.78 7.48
C ASN A 80 3.06 0.71 8.93
N ARG A 81 2.50 1.54 9.80
CA ARG A 81 2.90 1.59 11.22
C ARG A 81 2.54 0.33 12.00
N ASP A 82 1.51 -0.39 11.55
CA ASP A 82 1.05 -1.64 12.18
C ASP A 82 1.95 -2.84 11.84
N TYR A 83 2.86 -2.69 10.87
CA TYR A 83 3.75 -3.77 10.41
C TYR A 83 4.58 -4.40 11.53
N ARG A 84 4.94 -3.65 12.56
CA ARG A 84 5.69 -4.16 13.73
C ARG A 84 5.02 -5.36 14.40
N ASN A 85 3.68 -5.44 14.34
CA ASN A 85 2.91 -6.54 14.89
C ASN A 85 2.85 -7.76 13.97
N TRP A 86 3.31 -7.61 12.73
CA TRP A 86 3.22 -8.60 11.66
C TRP A 86 4.58 -9.02 11.09
N GLU A 87 5.66 -8.41 11.57
CA GLU A 87 7.00 -8.51 10.98
C GLU A 87 7.47 -9.95 10.77
N GLU A 88 7.28 -10.83 11.74
CA GLU A 88 7.63 -12.26 11.60
C GLU A 88 6.67 -12.98 10.65
N ARG A 89 5.37 -12.72 10.78
CA ARG A 89 4.31 -13.40 10.00
C ARG A 89 4.30 -13.03 8.54
N MET A 90 4.69 -11.79 8.22
CA MET A 90 4.65 -11.21 6.88
C MET A 90 6.07 -10.93 6.34
N ASN A 91 7.08 -11.58 6.92
CA ASN A 91 8.45 -11.43 6.45
C ASN A 91 8.60 -12.05 5.05
N PRO A 92 9.19 -11.34 4.07
CA PRO A 92 9.42 -11.88 2.73
C PRO A 92 10.50 -12.97 2.70
N TRP A 93 11.31 -13.08 3.77
CA TRP A 93 12.39 -14.05 3.88
C TRP A 93 12.07 -15.12 4.94
N PRO A 94 12.73 -16.29 4.87
CA PRO A 94 12.59 -17.29 5.92
C PRO A 94 12.90 -16.71 7.30
N VAL A 95 12.08 -17.06 8.28
CA VAL A 95 12.26 -16.72 9.69
C VAL A 95 12.48 -17.99 10.51
N ASP A 96 13.27 -17.92 11.57
CA ASP A 96 13.51 -19.05 12.49
C ASP A 96 12.34 -19.25 13.49
N ALA A 97 11.28 -18.50 13.37
CA ALA A 97 10.09 -18.60 14.21
C ALA A 97 9.11 -19.65 13.65
N ASP A 98 8.45 -20.39 14.53
CA ASP A 98 7.31 -21.25 14.18
C ASP A 98 6.09 -20.36 13.94
N VAL A 99 5.88 -19.98 12.69
CA VAL A 99 4.81 -19.08 12.29
C VAL A 99 3.60 -19.90 11.81
N GLU A 100 2.54 -19.92 12.63
CA GLU A 100 1.32 -20.65 12.34
C GLU A 100 0.65 -20.15 11.03
N GLU A 101 0.32 -21.11 10.16
CA GLU A 101 -0.45 -20.83 8.94
C GLU A 101 -1.91 -20.47 9.26
N VAL A 102 -2.49 -19.59 8.47
CA VAL A 102 -3.89 -19.20 8.58
C VAL A 102 -4.68 -19.86 7.46
N HIS A 103 -5.63 -20.72 7.82
CA HIS A 103 -6.43 -21.48 6.83
C HIS A 103 -7.86 -20.97 6.68
N LEU A 104 -8.33 -20.07 7.57
CA LEU A 104 -9.70 -19.58 7.55
C LEU A 104 -9.82 -18.22 6.83
N PRO A 105 -10.45 -18.19 5.64
CA PRO A 105 -10.67 -16.93 4.93
C PRO A 105 -11.65 -16.04 5.68
N ARG A 106 -11.39 -14.72 5.67
CA ARG A 106 -12.26 -13.74 6.30
C ARG A 106 -13.51 -13.50 5.46
N PRO A 107 -14.72 -13.54 6.04
CA PRO A 107 -15.95 -13.20 5.32
C PRO A 107 -15.92 -11.74 4.82
N GLY A 108 -16.42 -11.52 3.59
CA GLY A 108 -16.49 -10.19 3.00
C GLY A 108 -15.17 -9.59 2.52
N HIS A 109 -14.09 -10.38 2.53
CA HIS A 109 -12.78 -10.01 2.00
C HIS A 109 -12.44 -10.78 0.73
N ALA A 110 -11.36 -10.42 0.06
CA ALA A 110 -10.90 -11.09 -1.16
C ALA A 110 -10.17 -12.42 -0.90
N ASP A 111 -10.10 -12.87 0.33
CA ASP A 111 -9.30 -14.02 0.76
C ASP A 111 -9.67 -15.30 -0.01
N LEU A 112 -10.97 -15.62 -0.06
CA LEU A 112 -11.44 -16.83 -0.77
C LEU A 112 -11.15 -16.76 -2.27
N ALA A 113 -11.44 -15.64 -2.90
CA ALA A 113 -11.17 -15.43 -4.32
C ALA A 113 -9.67 -15.49 -4.64
N GLY A 114 -8.84 -14.93 -3.76
CA GLY A 114 -7.40 -14.96 -3.89
C GLY A 114 -6.82 -16.37 -3.74
N ILE A 115 -7.27 -17.13 -2.74
CA ILE A 115 -6.90 -18.54 -2.56
C ILE A 115 -7.21 -19.33 -3.83
N GLN A 116 -8.41 -19.20 -4.35
CA GLN A 116 -8.84 -19.92 -5.57
C GLN A 116 -8.04 -19.50 -6.80
N LYS A 117 -7.77 -18.19 -6.94
CA LYS A 117 -7.06 -17.66 -8.10
C LYS A 117 -5.59 -18.05 -8.12
N PHE A 118 -4.91 -18.00 -6.98
CA PHE A 118 -3.46 -18.17 -6.90
C PHE A 118 -3.04 -19.55 -6.37
N GLY A 119 -3.98 -20.37 -5.90
CA GLY A 119 -3.69 -21.72 -5.40
C GLY A 119 -2.98 -21.73 -4.03
N HIS A 120 -3.14 -20.67 -3.22
CA HIS A 120 -2.56 -20.63 -1.89
C HIS A 120 -3.39 -21.44 -0.89
N THR A 121 -2.71 -22.07 0.06
CA THR A 121 -3.33 -22.75 1.21
C THR A 121 -3.29 -21.87 2.46
N ASP A 122 -2.28 -21.03 2.58
CA ASP A 122 -2.13 -20.07 3.66
C ASP A 122 -2.77 -18.73 3.28
N VAL A 123 -3.80 -18.34 4.03
CA VAL A 123 -4.58 -17.13 3.80
C VAL A 123 -3.72 -15.86 3.95
N ARG A 124 -2.62 -15.91 4.70
CA ARG A 124 -1.68 -14.78 4.79
C ARG A 124 -1.18 -14.33 3.43
N ASN A 125 -1.00 -15.26 2.51
CA ASN A 125 -0.54 -14.98 1.13
C ASN A 125 -1.57 -14.23 0.28
N VAL A 126 -2.80 -14.09 0.75
CA VAL A 126 -3.89 -13.39 0.06
C VAL A 126 -4.53 -12.28 0.89
N LEU A 127 -4.16 -12.12 2.15
CA LEU A 127 -4.63 -11.00 3.00
C LEU A 127 -4.41 -9.63 2.33
N GLU A 128 -3.53 -9.59 1.36
CA GLU A 128 -3.06 -8.42 0.67
C GLU A 128 -3.91 -7.98 -0.51
N LEU A 129 -4.71 -8.87 -1.04
CA LEU A 129 -5.61 -8.54 -2.13
C LEU A 129 -6.71 -7.57 -1.71
N SER A 130 -6.95 -7.43 -0.41
CA SER A 130 -7.92 -6.47 0.13
C SER A 130 -7.50 -5.01 -0.02
N LEU A 131 -6.23 -4.72 -0.34
CA LEU A 131 -5.73 -3.36 -0.60
C LEU A 131 -5.86 -2.92 -2.04
N ILE A 132 -6.07 -3.84 -2.97
CA ILE A 132 -6.24 -3.53 -4.39
C ILE A 132 -7.54 -2.73 -4.63
N HIS A 133 -8.41 -2.68 -3.65
CA HIS A 133 -9.70 -1.98 -3.69
C HIS A 133 -9.68 -0.60 -2.99
N ILE A 134 -8.50 -0.05 -2.77
CA ILE A 134 -8.36 1.27 -2.18
C ILE A 134 -8.13 2.31 -3.27
#